data_5476aecf3e243f0d29654d1d1c4ae7c5
#
_entry.id   5476aecf3e243f0d29654d1d1c4ae7c5
#
_cell.length_a   1.000
_cell.length_b   1.000
_cell.length_c   1.000
_cell.angle_alpha   90.00
_cell.angle_beta   90.00
_cell.angle_gamma   90.00
#
_symmetry.space_group_name_H-M   'P 1'
#
loop_
_entity.id
_entity.type
_entity.pdbx_description
1 polymer ?
#
loop_
_entity_poly.entity_id
_entity_poly.type
_entity_poly.pdbx_seq_one_letter_code
_entity_poly.pdbx_strand_id
1 'polypeptide(L)'
;PAARHSVFDLGDSFFLAPVPARRILLSLIRAGEDEMGLFTYLASHARKLLVIKSYSERGVSPPASAKIHPFVVKKASRQVAMLSLENLTRALSRFLEEDRRIKTGMSTARESLLRMLG
;
A
#
# COMPACT_ATOMS: atom_id res chain seq x y z
N PRO A 1 14.50 -19.82 12.72
CA PRO A 1 14.48 -18.36 12.60
C PRO A 1 13.13 -17.79 12.98
N ALA A 2 13.13 -16.57 13.43
CA ALA A 2 11.92 -15.88 13.74
C ALA A 2 11.01 -15.80 12.51
N ALA A 3 9.70 -15.72 12.77
CA ALA A 3 8.74 -15.53 11.70
C ALA A 3 9.12 -14.32 10.87
N ARG A 4 9.06 -14.46 9.56
CA ARG A 4 9.40 -13.39 8.64
C ARG A 4 8.13 -12.77 8.09
N HIS A 5 8.15 -11.46 8.02
CA HIS A 5 7.08 -10.73 7.36
C HIS A 5 7.28 -10.81 5.85
N SER A 6 6.19 -10.82 5.12
CA SER A 6 6.20 -10.72 3.69
C SER A 6 5.79 -9.31 3.26
N VAL A 7 6.02 -9.00 1.99
CA VAL A 7 5.56 -7.75 1.38
C VAL A 7 4.03 -7.65 1.49
N PHE A 8 3.32 -8.79 1.41
CA PHE A 8 1.86 -8.83 1.55
C PHE A 8 1.41 -8.39 2.95
N ASP A 9 2.16 -8.79 3.99
CA ASP A 9 1.87 -8.34 5.36
C ASP A 9 1.97 -6.82 5.47
N LEU A 10 2.95 -6.24 4.80
CA LEU A 10 3.10 -4.78 4.76
C LEU A 10 1.90 -4.13 4.09
N GLY A 11 1.45 -4.66 2.96
CA GLY A 11 0.28 -4.15 2.25
C GLY A 11 -0.99 -4.25 3.08
N ASP A 12 -1.13 -5.33 3.86
CA ASP A 12 -2.30 -5.54 4.71
C ASP A 12 -2.40 -4.53 5.85
N SER A 13 -1.27 -4.02 6.33
CA SER A 13 -1.24 -3.16 7.52
C SER A 13 -0.95 -1.70 7.22
N PHE A 14 -0.32 -1.38 6.10
CA PHE A 14 0.21 -0.04 5.81
C PHE A 14 -0.83 1.07 5.95
N PHE A 15 -2.05 0.81 5.48
CA PHE A 15 -3.11 1.81 5.46
C PHE A 15 -4.02 1.75 6.68
N LEU A 16 -3.91 0.70 7.50
CA LEU A 16 -4.79 0.46 8.63
C LEU A 16 -4.12 0.66 9.98
N ALA A 17 -2.85 0.27 10.09
CA ALA A 17 -2.17 0.17 11.37
C ALA A 17 -0.71 0.64 11.24
N PRO A 18 -0.46 1.95 11.34
CA PRO A 18 0.88 2.52 11.13
C PRO A 18 1.98 1.92 12.00
N VAL A 19 1.69 1.64 13.26
CA VAL A 19 2.71 1.12 14.18
C VAL A 19 3.16 -0.29 13.81
N PRO A 20 2.27 -1.29 13.63
CA PRO A 20 2.68 -2.59 13.11
C PRO A 20 3.32 -2.50 11.73
N ALA A 21 2.78 -1.66 10.85
CA ALA A 21 3.31 -1.51 9.49
C ALA A 21 4.76 -1.02 9.52
N ARG A 22 5.09 -0.10 10.42
CA ARG A 22 6.46 0.40 10.57
C ARG A 22 7.41 -0.73 10.96
N ARG A 23 7.02 -1.60 11.89
CA ARG A 23 7.83 -2.75 12.31
C ARG A 23 8.07 -3.70 11.15
N ILE A 24 7.01 -3.98 10.39
CA ILE A 24 7.11 -4.87 9.23
C ILE A 24 8.04 -4.26 8.19
N LEU A 25 7.89 -2.97 7.88
CA LEU A 25 8.74 -2.27 6.94
C LEU A 25 10.21 -2.36 7.34
N LEU A 26 10.52 -2.06 8.59
CA LEU A 26 11.91 -2.11 9.08
C LEU A 26 12.46 -3.53 9.04
N SER A 27 11.64 -4.53 9.33
CA SER A 27 12.02 -5.94 9.24
C SER A 27 12.36 -6.32 7.79
N LEU A 28 11.56 -5.90 6.84
CA LEU A 28 11.80 -6.18 5.41
C LEU A 28 13.08 -5.49 4.92
N ILE A 29 13.30 -4.26 5.34
CA ILE A 29 14.53 -3.52 4.98
C ILE A 29 15.76 -4.24 5.54
N ARG A 30 15.72 -4.68 6.80
CA ARG A 30 16.83 -5.43 7.41
C ARG A 30 17.08 -6.75 6.72
N ALA A 31 16.02 -7.37 6.20
CA ALA A 31 16.14 -8.64 5.47
C ALA A 31 16.71 -8.45 4.06
N GLY A 32 16.96 -7.21 3.65
CA GLY A 32 17.56 -6.92 2.35
C GLY A 32 16.57 -6.71 1.22
N GLU A 33 15.29 -6.53 1.54
CA GLU A 33 14.29 -6.23 0.51
C GLU A 33 14.58 -4.88 -0.14
N ASP A 34 14.35 -4.81 -1.46
CA ASP A 34 14.57 -3.60 -2.22
C ASP A 34 13.59 -2.52 -1.81
N GLU A 35 14.11 -1.41 -1.31
CA GLU A 35 13.28 -0.34 -0.75
C GLU A 35 12.41 0.32 -1.81
N MET A 36 12.94 0.53 -3.01
CA MET A 36 12.13 1.08 -4.10
C MET A 36 11.06 0.11 -4.56
N GLY A 37 11.38 -1.19 -4.54
CA GLY A 37 10.39 -2.24 -4.82
C GLY A 37 9.25 -2.22 -3.81
N LEU A 38 9.54 -2.03 -2.52
CA LEU A 38 8.53 -1.90 -1.48
C LEU A 38 7.64 -0.67 -1.73
N PHE A 39 8.26 0.45 -2.07
CA PHE A 39 7.53 1.67 -2.37
C PHE A 39 6.58 1.48 -3.56
N THR A 40 7.09 0.92 -4.65
CA THR A 40 6.32 0.67 -5.87
C THR A 40 5.15 -0.29 -5.61
N TYR A 41 5.42 -1.35 -4.84
CA TYR A 41 4.36 -2.30 -4.46
C TYR A 41 3.24 -1.60 -3.68
N LEU A 42 3.59 -0.79 -2.69
CA LEU A 42 2.60 -0.11 -1.86
C LEU A 42 1.81 0.94 -2.64
N ALA A 43 2.47 1.68 -3.53
CA ALA A 43 1.78 2.63 -4.40
C ALA A 43 0.76 1.93 -5.30
N SER A 44 1.16 0.80 -5.89
CA SER A 44 0.27 -0.02 -6.71
C SER A 44 -0.89 -0.59 -5.88
N HIS A 45 -0.59 -1.02 -4.65
CA HIS A 45 -1.61 -1.55 -3.75
C HIS A 45 -2.63 -0.48 -3.36
N ALA A 46 -2.18 0.74 -3.08
CA ALA A 46 -3.07 1.87 -2.81
C ALA A 46 -4.04 2.12 -3.96
N ARG A 47 -3.53 2.07 -5.19
CA ARG A 47 -4.37 2.23 -6.38
C ARG A 47 -5.43 1.13 -6.47
N LYS A 48 -5.02 -0.13 -6.24
CA LYS A 48 -5.94 -1.26 -6.27
C LYS A 48 -7.01 -1.15 -5.19
N LEU A 49 -6.63 -0.77 -3.98
CA LEU A 49 -7.58 -0.56 -2.89
C LEU A 49 -8.59 0.53 -3.23
N LEU A 50 -8.13 1.62 -3.83
CA LEU A 50 -9.01 2.71 -4.23
C LEU A 50 -10.03 2.24 -5.28
N VAL A 51 -9.59 1.48 -6.28
CA VAL A 51 -10.46 0.94 -7.31
C VAL A 51 -11.50 -0.01 -6.68
N ILE A 52 -11.03 -0.95 -5.85
CA ILE A 52 -11.91 -1.91 -5.18
C ILE A 52 -12.94 -1.18 -4.30
N LYS A 53 -12.49 -0.20 -3.52
CA LYS A 53 -13.40 0.58 -2.67
C LYS A 53 -14.44 1.33 -3.49
N SER A 54 -14.02 1.93 -4.59
CA SER A 54 -14.91 2.68 -5.49
C SER A 54 -16.06 1.80 -6.00
N TYR A 55 -15.75 0.57 -6.42
CA TYR A 55 -16.78 -0.37 -6.88
C TYR A 55 -17.59 -0.91 -5.72
N SER A 56 -16.95 -1.20 -4.58
CA SER A 56 -17.63 -1.68 -3.38
C SER A 56 -18.71 -0.69 -2.90
N GLU A 57 -18.44 0.60 -3.00
CA GLU A 57 -19.42 1.64 -2.62
C GLU A 57 -20.68 1.55 -3.47
N ARG A 58 -20.59 0.99 -4.67
CA ARG A 58 -21.71 0.79 -5.57
C ARG A 58 -22.29 -0.63 -5.48
N GLY A 59 -21.74 -1.45 -4.57
CA GLY A 59 -22.23 -2.82 -4.38
C GLY A 59 -21.82 -3.79 -5.48
N VAL A 60 -20.81 -3.48 -6.26
CA VAL A 60 -20.35 -4.33 -7.37
C VAL A 60 -18.86 -4.60 -7.27
N SER A 61 -18.43 -5.68 -7.92
CA SER A 61 -16.99 -6.01 -8.02
C SER A 61 -16.35 -5.26 -9.17
N PRO A 62 -15.04 -4.98 -9.10
CA PRO A 62 -14.34 -4.38 -10.24
C PRO A 62 -14.45 -5.24 -11.49
N PRO A 63 -14.61 -4.64 -12.68
CA PRO A 63 -14.65 -5.40 -13.92
C PRO A 63 -13.27 -5.95 -14.27
N ALA A 64 -13.24 -6.93 -15.18
CA ALA A 64 -11.98 -7.51 -15.65
C ALA A 64 -11.04 -6.47 -16.25
N SER A 65 -11.58 -5.41 -16.84
CA SER A 65 -10.80 -4.31 -17.42
C SER A 65 -9.97 -3.57 -16.38
N ALA A 66 -10.31 -3.66 -15.10
CA ALA A 66 -9.51 -3.06 -14.02
C ALA A 66 -8.20 -3.81 -13.81
N LYS A 67 -8.09 -5.04 -14.33
CA LYS A 67 -6.87 -5.88 -14.26
C LYS A 67 -6.42 -6.14 -12.83
N ILE A 68 -7.36 -6.36 -11.94
CA ILE A 68 -7.07 -6.75 -10.56
C ILE A 68 -7.47 -8.22 -10.41
N HIS A 69 -6.52 -9.06 -9.98
CA HIS A 69 -6.77 -10.49 -9.84
C HIS A 69 -7.94 -10.71 -8.84
N PRO A 70 -8.88 -11.62 -9.15
CA PRO A 70 -10.03 -11.88 -8.25
C PRO A 70 -9.65 -12.23 -6.83
N PHE A 71 -8.53 -12.93 -6.65
CA PHE A 71 -8.02 -13.25 -5.31
C PHE A 71 -7.66 -11.98 -4.53
N VAL A 72 -7.05 -10.99 -5.21
CA VAL A 72 -6.71 -9.71 -4.59
C VAL A 72 -7.97 -8.95 -4.21
N VAL A 73 -8.98 -8.95 -5.08
CA VAL A 73 -10.28 -8.32 -4.80
C VAL A 73 -10.89 -8.92 -3.54
N LYS A 74 -10.93 -10.25 -3.46
CA LYS A 74 -11.50 -10.96 -2.32
C LYS A 74 -10.74 -10.66 -1.04
N LYS A 75 -9.41 -10.75 -1.08
CA LYS A 75 -8.57 -10.50 0.09
C LYS A 75 -8.68 -9.06 0.57
N ALA A 76 -8.72 -8.12 -0.35
CA ALA A 76 -8.77 -6.70 -0.03
C ALA A 76 -10.15 -6.23 0.43
N SER A 77 -11.21 -7.00 0.21
CA SER A 77 -12.55 -6.58 0.56
C SER A 77 -12.72 -6.26 2.05
N ARG A 78 -12.04 -6.99 2.92
CA ARG A 78 -12.04 -6.71 4.36
C ARG A 78 -11.29 -5.42 4.68
N GLN A 79 -10.17 -5.22 4.01
CA GLN A 79 -9.33 -4.05 4.21
C GLN A 79 -10.06 -2.78 3.79
N VAL A 80 -10.70 -2.79 2.60
CA VAL A 80 -11.39 -1.60 2.10
C VAL A 80 -12.64 -1.27 2.92
N ALA A 81 -13.24 -2.25 3.59
CA ALA A 81 -14.37 -2.00 4.47
C ALA A 81 -14.01 -1.08 5.63
N MET A 82 -12.75 -1.05 6.02
CA MET A 82 -12.24 -0.24 7.13
C MET A 82 -11.60 1.07 6.67
N LEU A 83 -11.62 1.34 5.37
CA LEU A 83 -11.00 2.53 4.79
C LEU A 83 -12.04 3.34 4.04
N SER A 84 -11.84 4.65 3.97
CA SER A 84 -12.71 5.53 3.19
C SER A 84 -12.08 5.82 1.83
N LEU A 85 -12.93 6.15 0.85
CA LEU A 85 -12.45 6.64 -0.44
C LEU A 85 -11.56 7.85 -0.27
N GLU A 86 -11.93 8.76 0.63
CA GLU A 86 -11.17 9.96 0.91
C GLU A 86 -9.75 9.62 1.41
N ASN A 87 -9.64 8.71 2.37
CA ASN A 87 -8.34 8.31 2.91
C ASN A 87 -7.48 7.62 1.87
N LEU A 88 -8.09 6.77 1.04
CA LEU A 88 -7.36 6.08 -0.03
C LEU A 88 -6.91 7.06 -1.12
N THR A 89 -7.75 8.02 -1.48
CA THR A 89 -7.40 9.06 -2.45
C THR A 89 -6.23 9.89 -1.93
N ARG A 90 -6.28 10.26 -0.65
CA ARG A 90 -5.21 11.00 -0.01
C ARG A 90 -3.91 10.20 0.02
N ALA A 91 -3.99 8.92 0.34
CA ALA A 91 -2.81 8.04 0.35
C ALA A 91 -2.19 7.95 -1.03
N LEU A 92 -3.00 7.77 -2.08
CA LEU A 92 -2.50 7.70 -3.44
C LEU A 92 -1.82 9.01 -3.84
N SER A 93 -2.42 10.14 -3.49
CA SER A 93 -1.84 11.46 -3.76
C SER A 93 -0.47 11.61 -3.08
N ARG A 94 -0.35 11.11 -1.85
CA ARG A 94 0.93 11.14 -1.13
C ARG A 94 1.97 10.27 -1.82
N PHE A 95 1.59 9.09 -2.31
CA PHE A 95 2.52 8.24 -3.06
C PHE A 95 3.01 8.94 -4.31
N LEU A 96 2.13 9.63 -5.04
CA LEU A 96 2.53 10.39 -6.23
C LEU A 96 3.50 11.51 -5.88
N GLU A 97 3.26 12.23 -4.82
CA GLU A 97 4.15 13.31 -4.39
C GLU A 97 5.49 12.75 -3.91
N GLU A 98 5.49 11.68 -3.13
CA GLU A 98 6.72 11.06 -2.66
C GLU A 98 7.52 10.43 -3.81
N ASP A 99 6.84 9.88 -4.81
CA ASP A 99 7.49 9.37 -6.01
C ASP A 99 8.24 10.50 -6.74
N ARG A 100 7.61 11.65 -6.88
CA ARG A 100 8.24 12.83 -7.47
C ARG A 100 9.46 13.25 -6.66
N ARG A 101 9.36 13.26 -5.34
CA ARG A 101 10.48 13.62 -4.46
C ARG A 101 11.64 12.65 -4.59
N ILE A 102 11.35 11.36 -4.71
CA ILE A 102 12.40 10.35 -4.92
C ILE A 102 13.10 10.59 -6.25
N LYS A 103 12.32 10.79 -7.31
CA LYS A 103 12.86 10.98 -8.67
C LYS A 103 13.67 12.25 -8.83
N THR A 104 13.40 13.26 -8.03
CA THR A 104 14.13 14.53 -8.08
C THR A 104 15.24 14.63 -7.03
N GLY A 105 15.51 13.54 -6.32
CA GLY A 105 16.61 13.51 -5.33
C GLY A 105 16.27 14.15 -3.99
N MET A 106 15.01 14.50 -3.75
CA MET A 106 14.59 15.17 -2.52
C MET A 106 14.25 14.19 -1.40
N SER A 107 14.18 12.90 -1.70
CA SER A 107 13.85 11.85 -0.74
C SER A 107 14.39 10.52 -1.22
N THR A 108 14.43 9.53 -0.33
CA THR A 108 14.68 8.14 -0.68
C THR A 108 13.39 7.35 -0.48
N ALA A 109 13.32 6.15 -1.06
CA ALA A 109 12.16 5.28 -0.85
C ALA A 109 11.94 5.01 0.64
N ARG A 110 13.02 4.71 1.39
CA ARG A 110 12.93 4.50 2.83
C ARG A 110 12.36 5.71 3.56
N GLU A 111 12.92 6.88 3.30
CA GLU A 111 12.48 8.12 3.95
C GLU A 111 11.02 8.41 3.65
N SER A 112 10.62 8.22 2.39
CA SER A 112 9.24 8.46 1.96
C SER A 112 8.27 7.52 2.66
N LEU A 113 8.59 6.23 2.72
CA LEU A 113 7.73 5.24 3.37
C LEU A 113 7.60 5.53 4.87
N LEU A 114 8.71 5.85 5.54
CA LEU A 114 8.68 6.18 6.97
C LEU A 114 7.89 7.45 7.23
N ARG A 115 8.03 8.45 6.37
CA ARG A 115 7.27 9.71 6.48
C ARG A 115 5.78 9.46 6.34
N MET A 116 5.37 8.57 5.44
CA MET A 116 3.97 8.26 5.23
C MET A 116 3.36 7.49 6.40
N LEU A 117 4.17 6.77 7.16
CA LEU A 117 3.70 6.02 8.33
C LEU A 117 3.65 6.88 9.61
N GLY A 118 4.09 8.08 9.52
CA GLY A 118 3.98 8.92 10.64
C GLY A 118 5.05 9.72 11.06
#